data_379019f544ac8c71809ce3db99ce2193
#
_entry.id   379019f544ac8c71809ce3db99ce2193
#
_cell.length_a   1.000
_cell.length_b   1.000
_cell.length_c   1.000
_cell.angle_alpha   90.00
_cell.angle_beta   90.00
_cell.angle_gamma   90.00
#
_symmetry.space_group_name_H-M   'P 1'
#
loop_
_entity.id
_entity.type
_entity.pdbx_description
1 polymer ?
#
loop_
_entity_poly.entity_id
_entity_poly.type
_entity_poly.pdbx_seq_one_letter_code
_entity_poly.pdbx_strand_id
1 'polypeptide(L)'
;MKNQYNIKKPVGILGVGSFGTVLANIIAEKHSVILYARKKETIDNININKIHRQISIHQNIKASNDISEITANCDVIFPVIPSYAFREVIRQFSPYLTANHILIHGTKGFDVKADLSKSLNQILPRDIFTMSEVIVDETAVHRVGCISGPNLAKEIAQKQPAGTVLASKFQEVIDIGRQILENDRFQVYGSSDIKGIELAGIFKNYMAIAAGASVALGYGENVKALLITKGISEMITLGTSLGVNPKAFLGLAGIGDLVATCSSPLSRNFTVGHRLAMGETLEQIQATMTEAAEGINTVKVIKNLSDTLKITTPLVQIIYKVMYEGYSLDQGIKLLMRLNVGKDVEFY
;
A
#
# COMPACT_ATOMS: atom_id res chain seq x y z
N MET A 1 -3.64 -32.27 -1.76
CA MET A 1 -3.99 -31.97 -0.34
C MET A 1 -3.36 -30.63 0.01
N LYS A 2 -4.15 -29.64 0.49
CA LYS A 2 -3.57 -28.39 0.99
C LYS A 2 -2.77 -28.71 2.26
N ASN A 3 -1.49 -28.40 2.29
CA ASN A 3 -0.70 -28.53 3.53
C ASN A 3 -1.35 -27.64 4.59
N GLN A 4 -1.83 -28.23 5.66
CA GLN A 4 -2.44 -27.50 6.76
C GLN A 4 -1.34 -27.22 7.80
N TYR A 5 -0.91 -25.97 7.89
CA TYR A 5 0.07 -25.54 8.88
C TYR A 5 -0.58 -25.42 10.26
N ASN A 6 0.13 -25.81 11.29
CA ASN A 6 -0.37 -25.78 12.67
C ASN A 6 -0.08 -24.41 13.32
N ILE A 7 -0.97 -23.44 13.09
CA ILE A 7 -0.85 -22.08 13.61
C ILE A 7 -1.47 -22.05 15.00
N LYS A 8 -0.68 -22.35 16.03
CA LYS A 8 -1.13 -22.39 17.43
C LYS A 8 -0.98 -21.07 18.17
N LYS A 9 0.05 -20.28 17.81
CA LYS A 9 0.33 -19.01 18.44
C LYS A 9 -0.57 -17.90 17.91
N PRO A 10 -0.79 -16.82 18.68
CA PRO A 10 -1.45 -15.61 18.19
C PRO A 10 -0.76 -15.04 16.95
N VAL A 11 -1.50 -14.33 16.12
CA VAL A 11 -0.97 -13.58 14.98
C VAL A 11 -0.71 -12.15 15.43
N GLY A 12 0.49 -11.64 15.17
CA GLY A 12 0.87 -10.27 15.47
C GLY A 12 0.45 -9.29 14.35
N ILE A 13 0.01 -8.09 14.72
CA ILE A 13 -0.22 -7.01 13.77
C ILE A 13 0.47 -5.74 14.29
N LEU A 14 1.31 -5.13 13.46
CA LEU A 14 1.96 -3.87 13.79
C LEU A 14 1.25 -2.73 13.08
N GLY A 15 0.46 -1.97 13.82
CA GLY A 15 -0.25 -0.79 13.33
C GLY A 15 -1.76 -0.85 13.51
N VAL A 16 -2.28 0.21 14.11
CA VAL A 16 -3.70 0.42 14.45
C VAL A 16 -4.38 1.42 13.51
N GLY A 17 -3.91 1.51 12.26
CA GLY A 17 -4.59 2.24 11.19
C GLY A 17 -5.89 1.54 10.78
N SER A 18 -6.68 2.18 9.91
CA SER A 18 -7.94 1.60 9.43
C SER A 18 -7.75 0.20 8.85
N PHE A 19 -6.75 -0.01 7.99
CA PHE A 19 -6.50 -1.33 7.39
C PHE A 19 -5.98 -2.35 8.41
N GLY A 20 -5.06 -1.98 9.31
CA GLY A 20 -4.57 -2.89 10.36
C GLY A 20 -5.69 -3.34 11.30
N THR A 21 -6.63 -2.47 11.62
CA THR A 21 -7.79 -2.79 12.46
C THR A 21 -8.74 -3.79 11.78
N VAL A 22 -9.06 -3.59 10.51
CA VAL A 22 -9.95 -4.54 9.80
C VAL A 22 -9.25 -5.87 9.51
N LEU A 23 -7.94 -5.85 9.23
CA LEU A 23 -7.14 -7.06 9.06
C LEU A 23 -7.11 -7.88 10.36
N ALA A 24 -6.97 -7.22 11.51
CA ALA A 24 -7.06 -7.85 12.83
C ALA A 24 -8.40 -8.56 13.03
N ASN A 25 -9.51 -7.91 12.65
CA ASN A 25 -10.85 -8.50 12.74
C ASN A 25 -11.01 -9.72 11.81
N ILE A 26 -10.49 -9.67 10.58
CA ILE A 26 -10.51 -10.82 9.65
C ILE A 26 -9.78 -12.01 10.28
N ILE A 27 -8.58 -11.79 10.79
CA ILE A 27 -7.74 -12.84 11.39
C ILE A 27 -8.38 -13.38 12.66
N ALA A 28 -8.98 -12.50 13.46
CA ALA A 28 -9.58 -12.85 14.75
C ALA A 28 -10.80 -13.76 14.65
N GLU A 29 -11.40 -13.91 13.46
CA GLU A 29 -12.47 -14.89 13.23
C GLU A 29 -11.97 -16.34 13.45
N LYS A 30 -10.67 -16.61 13.25
CA LYS A 30 -10.07 -17.95 13.35
C LYS A 30 -8.91 -18.09 14.32
N HIS A 31 -8.23 -16.96 14.64
CA HIS A 31 -7.01 -16.97 15.45
C HIS A 31 -7.06 -15.89 16.53
N SER A 32 -6.30 -16.07 17.61
CA SER A 32 -6.01 -14.97 18.53
C SER A 32 -5.09 -13.97 17.89
N VAL A 33 -5.27 -12.67 18.17
CA VAL A 33 -4.48 -11.58 17.60
C VAL A 33 -3.89 -10.71 18.69
N ILE A 34 -2.60 -10.36 18.56
CA ILE A 34 -1.96 -9.31 19.36
C ILE A 34 -1.69 -8.11 18.45
N LEU A 35 -2.36 -7.00 18.74
CA LEU A 35 -2.31 -5.77 17.94
C LEU A 35 -1.39 -4.76 18.64
N TYR A 36 -0.28 -4.40 17.99
CA TYR A 36 0.65 -3.40 18.52
C TYR A 36 0.09 -1.99 18.39
N ALA A 37 -0.02 -1.31 19.53
CA ALA A 37 -0.43 0.09 19.61
C ALA A 37 0.47 0.86 20.57
N ARG A 38 0.93 2.05 20.17
CA ARG A 38 1.86 2.87 20.98
C ARG A 38 1.17 3.62 22.12
N LYS A 39 -0.06 4.09 21.90
CA LYS A 39 -0.79 4.93 22.84
C LYS A 39 -1.61 4.09 23.80
N LYS A 40 -1.47 4.33 25.11
CA LYS A 40 -2.23 3.66 26.17
C LYS A 40 -3.75 3.79 25.94
N GLU A 41 -4.23 4.98 25.61
CA GLU A 41 -5.64 5.21 25.31
C GLU A 41 -6.16 4.28 24.18
N THR A 42 -5.37 4.08 23.13
CA THR A 42 -5.74 3.16 22.04
C THR A 42 -5.81 1.72 22.53
N ILE A 43 -4.85 1.31 23.38
CA ILE A 43 -4.80 -0.02 23.98
C ILE A 43 -6.04 -0.24 24.84
N ASP A 44 -6.39 0.72 25.71
CA ASP A 44 -7.53 0.65 26.59
C ASP A 44 -8.85 0.60 25.78
N ASN A 45 -8.98 1.41 24.74
CA ASN A 45 -10.14 1.37 23.83
C ASN A 45 -10.31 0.01 23.16
N ILE A 46 -9.22 -0.61 22.69
CA ILE A 46 -9.26 -1.93 22.06
C ILE A 46 -9.56 -3.02 23.09
N ASN A 47 -8.89 -3.00 24.25
CA ASN A 47 -8.98 -4.09 25.24
C ASN A 47 -10.27 -4.05 26.05
N ILE A 48 -10.72 -2.86 26.45
CA ILE A 48 -11.85 -2.65 27.35
C ILE A 48 -13.12 -2.37 26.57
N ASN A 49 -13.10 -1.32 25.73
CA ASN A 49 -14.30 -0.83 25.04
C ASN A 49 -14.63 -1.63 23.79
N LYS A 50 -13.69 -2.44 23.28
CA LYS A 50 -13.82 -3.21 22.02
C LYS A 50 -14.24 -2.34 20.83
N ILE A 51 -13.75 -1.10 20.78
CA ILE A 51 -13.99 -0.15 19.69
C ILE A 51 -12.68 0.57 19.35
N HIS A 52 -12.38 0.68 18.05
CA HIS A 52 -11.32 1.53 17.55
C HIS A 52 -11.69 2.11 16.18
N ARG A 53 -11.51 3.42 15.98
CA ARG A 53 -11.87 4.12 14.72
C ARG A 53 -13.29 3.85 14.24
N GLN A 54 -14.24 3.81 15.17
CA GLN A 54 -15.65 3.46 14.91
C GLN A 54 -15.85 2.02 14.37
N ILE A 55 -14.86 1.16 14.52
CA ILE A 55 -14.92 -0.25 14.14
C ILE A 55 -15.00 -1.08 15.42
N SER A 56 -15.96 -2.00 15.49
CA SER A 56 -16.04 -2.98 16.57
C SER A 56 -14.85 -3.94 16.50
N ILE A 57 -14.25 -4.22 17.64
CA ILE A 57 -13.07 -5.08 17.75
C ILE A 57 -13.49 -6.48 18.22
N HIS A 58 -13.08 -7.48 17.48
CA HIS A 58 -13.37 -8.87 17.81
C HIS A 58 -12.80 -9.25 19.19
N GLN A 59 -13.52 -10.11 19.93
CA GLN A 59 -13.12 -10.53 21.29
C GLN A 59 -11.73 -11.18 21.36
N ASN A 60 -11.30 -11.88 20.29
CA ASN A 60 -10.00 -12.56 20.19
C ASN A 60 -8.83 -11.60 19.93
N ILE A 61 -9.06 -10.27 19.94
CA ILE A 61 -8.02 -9.26 19.77
C ILE A 61 -7.65 -8.68 21.13
N LYS A 62 -6.34 -8.70 21.42
CA LYS A 62 -5.70 -7.98 22.52
C LYS A 62 -4.72 -6.97 21.95
N ALA A 63 -4.70 -5.75 22.45
CA ALA A 63 -3.70 -4.74 22.12
C ALA A 63 -2.59 -4.69 23.17
N SER A 64 -1.36 -4.46 22.73
CA SER A 64 -0.18 -4.29 23.59
C SER A 64 0.78 -3.27 22.99
N ASN A 65 1.59 -2.62 23.82
CA ASN A 65 2.74 -1.82 23.39
C ASN A 65 4.09 -2.51 23.71
N ASP A 66 4.06 -3.72 24.21
CA ASP A 66 5.26 -4.49 24.50
C ASP A 66 5.71 -5.26 23.27
N ILE A 67 6.85 -4.82 22.70
CA ILE A 67 7.46 -5.44 21.52
C ILE A 67 7.91 -6.87 21.84
N SER A 68 8.46 -7.09 23.03
CA SER A 68 8.96 -8.40 23.45
C SER A 68 7.82 -9.40 23.61
N GLU A 69 6.68 -8.98 24.15
CA GLU A 69 5.47 -9.79 24.23
C GLU A 69 5.02 -10.28 22.85
N ILE A 70 4.97 -9.35 21.86
CA ILE A 70 4.49 -9.66 20.52
C ILE A 70 5.44 -10.63 19.82
N THR A 71 6.73 -10.35 19.83
CA THR A 71 7.72 -11.18 19.12
C THR A 71 7.93 -12.55 19.75
N ALA A 72 7.82 -12.67 21.07
CA ALA A 72 7.91 -13.98 21.74
C ALA A 72 6.69 -14.87 21.51
N ASN A 73 5.50 -14.26 21.36
CA ASN A 73 4.24 -15.00 21.25
C ASN A 73 3.72 -15.17 19.82
N CYS A 74 4.24 -14.44 18.82
CA CYS A 74 3.74 -14.48 17.46
C CYS A 74 4.84 -14.95 16.49
N ASP A 75 4.62 -16.07 15.81
CA ASP A 75 5.53 -16.53 14.74
C ASP A 75 5.24 -15.81 13.41
N VAL A 76 3.99 -15.38 13.21
CA VAL A 76 3.55 -14.64 12.02
C VAL A 76 3.11 -13.24 12.44
N ILE A 77 3.71 -12.24 11.82
CA ILE A 77 3.46 -10.82 12.14
C ILE A 77 3.14 -10.06 10.85
N PHE A 78 2.09 -9.23 10.90
CA PHE A 78 1.67 -8.36 9.80
C PHE A 78 2.01 -6.90 10.09
N PRO A 79 3.12 -6.36 9.54
CA PRO A 79 3.37 -4.92 9.56
C PRO A 79 2.40 -4.18 8.62
N VAL A 80 1.56 -3.31 9.20
CA VAL A 80 0.56 -2.49 8.49
C VAL A 80 0.72 -1.03 8.94
N ILE A 81 1.88 -0.49 8.63
CA ILE A 81 2.36 0.82 9.10
C ILE A 81 2.54 1.74 7.89
N PRO A 82 2.32 3.05 7.97
CA PRO A 82 2.66 3.97 6.88
C PRO A 82 4.13 3.86 6.46
N SER A 83 4.42 4.01 5.16
CA SER A 83 5.77 3.82 4.61
C SER A 83 6.82 4.70 5.26
N TYR A 84 6.49 5.97 5.56
CA TYR A 84 7.40 6.92 6.20
C TYR A 84 7.85 6.53 7.61
N ALA A 85 7.11 5.66 8.30
CA ALA A 85 7.45 5.18 9.65
C ALA A 85 7.90 3.70 9.64
N PHE A 86 7.85 3.04 8.47
CA PHE A 86 8.02 1.60 8.38
C PHE A 86 9.40 1.16 8.85
N ARG A 87 10.46 1.74 8.28
CA ARG A 87 11.86 1.39 8.63
C ARG A 87 12.14 1.59 10.11
N GLU A 88 11.71 2.71 10.67
CA GLU A 88 11.95 3.02 12.09
C GLU A 88 11.26 2.01 13.02
N VAL A 89 10.00 1.65 12.72
CA VAL A 89 9.29 0.66 13.53
C VAL A 89 9.93 -0.73 13.37
N ILE A 90 10.29 -1.15 12.16
CA ILE A 90 10.96 -2.44 11.94
C ILE A 90 12.28 -2.51 12.69
N ARG A 91 13.07 -1.43 12.74
CA ARG A 91 14.30 -1.34 13.55
C ARG A 91 14.04 -1.55 15.04
N GLN A 92 12.96 -1.00 15.58
CA GLN A 92 12.61 -1.19 17.00
C GLN A 92 12.28 -2.66 17.30
N PHE A 93 11.68 -3.38 16.35
CA PHE A 93 11.37 -4.79 16.47
C PHE A 93 12.57 -5.72 16.18
N SER A 94 13.53 -5.26 15.38
CA SER A 94 14.67 -6.06 14.88
C SER A 94 15.43 -6.83 15.96
N PRO A 95 15.75 -6.28 17.16
CA PRO A 95 16.46 -7.03 18.20
C PRO A 95 15.72 -8.25 18.75
N TYR A 96 14.42 -8.31 18.56
CA TYR A 96 13.55 -9.38 19.05
C TYR A 96 13.11 -10.34 17.95
N LEU A 97 13.36 -9.98 16.68
CA LEU A 97 13.01 -10.81 15.53
C LEU A 97 14.12 -11.82 15.22
N THR A 98 13.74 -13.02 14.85
CA THR A 98 14.64 -14.10 14.46
C THR A 98 14.31 -14.64 13.08
N ALA A 99 15.17 -15.46 12.49
CA ALA A 99 14.92 -16.15 11.23
C ALA A 99 13.67 -17.05 11.24
N ASN A 100 13.15 -17.40 12.43
CA ASN A 100 11.95 -18.22 12.57
C ASN A 100 10.65 -17.43 12.38
N HIS A 101 10.69 -16.12 12.41
CA HIS A 101 9.50 -15.29 12.16
C HIS A 101 9.15 -15.23 10.68
N ILE A 102 7.87 -14.98 10.41
CA ILE A 102 7.32 -14.66 9.10
C ILE A 102 6.72 -13.25 9.20
N LEU A 103 7.16 -12.35 8.34
CA LEU A 103 6.61 -11.01 8.24
C LEU A 103 5.88 -10.83 6.92
N ILE A 104 4.57 -10.48 6.98
CA ILE A 104 3.72 -10.24 5.79
C ILE A 104 3.19 -8.82 5.87
N HIS A 105 3.78 -7.88 5.15
CA HIS A 105 3.36 -6.48 5.25
C HIS A 105 2.17 -6.14 4.33
N GLY A 106 1.44 -5.08 4.70
CA GLY A 106 0.34 -4.53 3.90
C GLY A 106 0.54 -3.07 3.49
N THR A 107 1.78 -2.57 3.59
CA THR A 107 2.13 -1.17 3.33
C THR A 107 2.42 -0.97 1.84
N LYS A 108 1.89 0.10 1.25
CA LYS A 108 1.95 0.41 -0.19
C LYS A 108 2.68 1.74 -0.42
N GLY A 109 3.98 1.75 -0.23
CA GLY A 109 4.84 2.94 -0.40
C GLY A 109 6.30 2.54 -0.53
N PHE A 110 7.14 3.51 -0.84
CA PHE A 110 8.60 3.36 -0.85
C PHE A 110 9.21 3.86 0.44
N ASP A 111 10.32 3.23 0.82
CA ASP A 111 11.30 3.80 1.72
C ASP A 111 12.48 4.34 0.90
N VAL A 112 12.98 5.52 1.25
CA VAL A 112 14.09 6.16 0.54
C VAL A 112 15.17 6.50 1.54
N LYS A 113 16.35 5.90 1.38
CA LYS A 113 17.51 6.15 2.25
C LYS A 113 18.19 7.51 1.99
N ALA A 114 17.87 8.18 0.87
CA ALA A 114 18.42 9.48 0.56
C ALA A 114 17.73 10.59 1.35
N ASP A 115 18.49 11.61 1.72
CA ASP A 115 17.94 12.83 2.30
C ASP A 115 17.16 13.61 1.23
N LEU A 116 15.86 13.41 1.20
CA LEU A 116 14.94 14.06 0.24
C LEU A 116 14.94 15.59 0.33
N SER A 117 15.55 16.17 1.39
CA SER A 117 15.67 17.62 1.54
C SER A 117 16.82 18.21 0.72
N LYS A 118 17.82 17.40 0.36
CA LYS A 118 19.09 17.91 -0.21
C LYS A 118 19.16 18.01 -1.72
N SER A 119 18.40 17.24 -2.45
CA SER A 119 18.15 17.38 -3.90
C SER A 119 17.36 16.15 -4.39
N LEU A 120 16.15 16.36 -4.79
CA LEU A 120 15.33 15.31 -5.41
C LEU A 120 15.97 14.75 -6.70
N ASN A 121 16.89 15.48 -7.33
CA ASN A 121 17.55 15.10 -8.58
C ASN A 121 18.65 14.05 -8.44
N GLN A 122 18.83 13.42 -7.27
CA GLN A 122 19.93 12.49 -7.00
C GLN A 122 19.50 11.15 -6.38
N ILE A 123 18.20 10.81 -6.37
CA ILE A 123 17.76 9.51 -5.90
C ILE A 123 18.14 8.46 -6.96
N LEU A 124 18.98 7.52 -6.58
CA LEU A 124 19.33 6.38 -7.41
C LEU A 124 18.41 5.19 -7.11
N PRO A 125 18.21 4.25 -8.06
CA PRO A 125 17.40 3.06 -7.80
C PRO A 125 17.81 2.26 -6.55
N ARG A 126 19.11 2.26 -6.21
CA ARG A 126 19.65 1.59 -5.01
C ARG A 126 19.28 2.26 -3.69
N ASP A 127 18.76 3.49 -3.72
CA ASP A 127 18.36 4.26 -2.53
C ASP A 127 16.87 4.07 -2.23
N ILE A 128 16.14 3.39 -3.13
CA ILE A 128 14.70 3.15 -3.04
C ILE A 128 14.45 1.70 -2.66
N PHE A 129 13.73 1.49 -1.58
CA PHE A 129 13.39 0.16 -1.05
C PHE A 129 11.88 -0.05 -1.06
N THR A 130 11.46 -1.24 -1.45
CA THR A 130 10.12 -1.72 -1.12
C THR A 130 10.08 -2.14 0.35
N MET A 131 8.90 -2.33 0.91
CA MET A 131 8.80 -2.67 2.33
C MET A 131 9.35 -4.06 2.64
N SER A 132 9.24 -5.01 1.72
CA SER A 132 9.89 -6.33 1.87
C SER A 132 11.40 -6.22 1.88
N GLU A 133 11.97 -5.36 1.05
CA GLU A 133 13.42 -5.07 1.04
C GLU A 133 13.86 -4.40 2.35
N VAL A 134 13.04 -3.51 2.92
CA VAL A 134 13.30 -2.89 4.25
C VAL A 134 13.34 -3.96 5.35
N ILE A 135 12.39 -4.91 5.36
CA ILE A 135 12.39 -5.98 6.37
C ILE A 135 13.68 -6.81 6.30
N VAL A 136 14.10 -7.20 5.12
CA VAL A 136 15.32 -7.99 4.91
C VAL A 136 16.59 -7.19 5.27
N ASP A 137 16.60 -5.88 4.98
CA ASP A 137 17.72 -4.99 5.27
C ASP A 137 17.90 -4.71 6.78
N GLU A 138 16.81 -4.67 7.55
CA GLU A 138 16.83 -4.26 8.96
C GLU A 138 16.75 -5.43 9.97
N THR A 139 16.44 -6.64 9.52
CA THR A 139 16.16 -7.77 10.43
C THR A 139 16.81 -9.07 9.98
N ALA A 140 16.81 -10.07 10.86
CA ALA A 140 17.22 -11.46 10.54
C ALA A 140 16.09 -12.25 9.83
N VAL A 141 14.97 -11.66 9.50
CA VAL A 141 13.82 -12.35 8.89
C VAL A 141 14.00 -12.47 7.39
N HIS A 142 13.98 -13.71 6.89
CA HIS A 142 14.06 -14.02 5.46
C HIS A 142 12.69 -14.39 4.85
N ARG A 143 11.80 -14.94 5.68
CA ARG A 143 10.45 -15.35 5.26
C ARG A 143 9.50 -14.16 5.22
N VAL A 144 9.61 -13.38 4.14
CA VAL A 144 8.85 -12.14 3.96
C VAL A 144 7.79 -12.31 2.89
N GLY A 145 6.64 -11.73 3.12
CA GLY A 145 5.54 -11.60 2.16
C GLY A 145 4.93 -10.21 2.17
N CYS A 146 4.11 -9.95 1.17
CA CYS A 146 3.27 -8.75 1.13
C CYS A 146 1.83 -9.09 0.77
N ILE A 147 0.88 -8.25 1.20
CA ILE A 147 -0.51 -8.29 0.72
C ILE A 147 -0.82 -7.00 -0.03
N SER A 148 -1.44 -7.13 -1.21
CA SER A 148 -1.88 -6.02 -2.04
C SER A 148 -3.13 -6.40 -2.82
N GLY A 149 -4.01 -5.42 -3.07
CA GLY A 149 -5.27 -5.62 -3.77
C GLY A 149 -6.30 -4.57 -3.38
N PRO A 150 -7.53 -4.64 -3.93
CA PRO A 150 -8.63 -3.74 -3.62
C PRO A 150 -9.15 -3.99 -2.19
N ASN A 151 -8.46 -3.39 -1.23
CA ASN A 151 -8.73 -3.60 0.20
C ASN A 151 -9.16 -2.27 0.86
N LEU A 152 -10.32 -1.76 0.49
CA LEU A 152 -10.91 -0.57 1.10
C LEU A 152 -11.39 -0.91 2.52
N ALA A 153 -10.70 -0.37 3.53
CA ALA A 153 -10.91 -0.75 4.94
C ALA A 153 -12.37 -0.56 5.41
N LYS A 154 -13.07 0.49 4.94
CA LYS A 154 -14.47 0.73 5.31
C LYS A 154 -15.41 -0.35 4.76
N GLU A 155 -15.20 -0.82 3.54
CA GLU A 155 -16.00 -1.89 2.95
C GLU A 155 -15.76 -3.22 3.67
N ILE A 156 -14.51 -3.54 3.97
CA ILE A 156 -14.16 -4.74 4.75
C ILE A 156 -14.78 -4.66 6.16
N ALA A 157 -14.73 -3.50 6.82
CA ALA A 157 -15.38 -3.31 8.13
C ALA A 157 -16.89 -3.54 8.08
N GLN A 158 -17.53 -3.24 6.93
CA GLN A 158 -18.94 -3.52 6.65
C GLN A 158 -19.21 -4.96 6.23
N LYS A 159 -18.19 -5.84 6.33
CA LYS A 159 -18.26 -7.26 5.95
C LYS A 159 -18.60 -7.51 4.48
N GLN A 160 -18.31 -6.55 3.60
CA GLN A 160 -18.44 -6.76 2.16
C GLN A 160 -17.36 -7.74 1.66
N PRO A 161 -17.66 -8.55 0.63
CA PRO A 161 -16.68 -9.43 0.02
C PRO A 161 -15.50 -8.65 -0.55
N ALA A 162 -14.29 -9.14 -0.31
CA ALA A 162 -13.07 -8.55 -0.82
C ALA A 162 -12.05 -9.64 -1.19
N GLY A 163 -11.01 -9.24 -1.93
CA GLY A 163 -9.92 -10.13 -2.28
C GLY A 163 -8.57 -9.42 -2.21
N THR A 164 -7.53 -10.19 -1.93
CA THR A 164 -6.15 -9.69 -1.90
C THR A 164 -5.21 -10.66 -2.60
N VAL A 165 -4.05 -10.18 -3.01
CA VAL A 165 -2.93 -11.02 -3.43
C VAL A 165 -1.93 -11.06 -2.31
N LEU A 166 -1.51 -12.25 -1.91
CA LEU A 166 -0.39 -12.48 -1.00
C LEU A 166 0.80 -12.96 -1.84
N ALA A 167 1.87 -12.20 -1.82
CA ALA A 167 3.06 -12.53 -2.57
C ALA A 167 4.27 -12.79 -1.67
N SER A 168 5.05 -13.80 -2.02
CA SER A 168 6.31 -14.14 -1.36
C SER A 168 7.19 -14.98 -2.27
N LYS A 169 8.51 -14.92 -2.07
CA LYS A 169 9.45 -15.88 -2.70
C LYS A 169 9.33 -17.29 -2.11
N PHE A 170 8.69 -17.44 -0.95
CA PHE A 170 8.53 -18.70 -0.21
C PHE A 170 7.07 -19.17 -0.30
N GLN A 171 6.84 -20.34 -0.90
CA GLN A 171 5.49 -20.91 -1.00
C GLN A 171 4.86 -21.14 0.39
N GLU A 172 5.66 -21.51 1.38
CA GLU A 172 5.24 -21.66 2.79
C GLU A 172 4.57 -20.37 3.31
N VAL A 173 5.15 -19.20 3.04
CA VAL A 173 4.61 -17.90 3.47
C VAL A 173 3.25 -17.61 2.81
N ILE A 174 3.14 -17.97 1.53
CA ILE A 174 1.88 -17.82 0.78
C ILE A 174 0.81 -18.72 1.41
N ASP A 175 1.12 -19.97 1.66
CA ASP A 175 0.16 -20.95 2.17
C ASP A 175 -0.27 -20.63 3.61
N ILE A 176 0.66 -20.25 4.48
CA ILE A 176 0.38 -19.83 5.87
C ILE A 176 -0.48 -18.56 5.86
N GLY A 177 -0.10 -17.56 5.09
CA GLY A 177 -0.86 -16.32 5.04
C GLY A 177 -2.26 -16.50 4.47
N ARG A 178 -2.44 -17.37 3.47
CA ARG A 178 -3.77 -17.76 2.98
C ARG A 178 -4.60 -18.44 4.06
N GLN A 179 -4.02 -19.41 4.77
CA GLN A 179 -4.72 -20.12 5.85
C GLN A 179 -5.18 -19.16 6.95
N ILE A 180 -4.38 -18.13 7.27
CA ILE A 180 -4.71 -17.11 8.26
C ILE A 180 -5.84 -16.19 7.79
N LEU A 181 -5.76 -15.70 6.55
CA LEU A 181 -6.60 -14.61 6.05
C LEU A 181 -7.88 -15.08 5.36
N GLU A 182 -7.83 -16.21 4.63
CA GLU A 182 -8.93 -16.65 3.76
C GLU A 182 -10.17 -17.05 4.58
N ASN A 183 -11.33 -16.46 4.28
CA ASN A 183 -12.62 -16.84 4.84
C ASN A 183 -13.70 -16.66 3.75
N ASP A 184 -14.99 -16.87 4.09
CA ASP A 184 -16.11 -16.82 3.14
C ASP A 184 -16.29 -15.44 2.45
N ARG A 185 -15.69 -14.39 3.01
CA ARG A 185 -15.79 -13.01 2.51
C ARG A 185 -14.45 -12.42 2.06
N PHE A 186 -13.33 -13.08 2.36
CA PHE A 186 -12.01 -12.57 2.04
C PHE A 186 -11.18 -13.62 1.30
N GLN A 187 -11.08 -13.45 -0.02
CA GLN A 187 -10.30 -14.34 -0.88
C GLN A 187 -8.82 -13.95 -0.92
N VAL A 188 -7.93 -14.94 -0.94
CA VAL A 188 -6.48 -14.70 -0.99
C VAL A 188 -5.86 -15.45 -2.16
N TYR A 189 -5.37 -14.69 -3.14
CA TYR A 189 -4.62 -15.22 -4.29
C TYR A 189 -3.12 -15.26 -3.97
N GLY A 190 -2.40 -16.28 -4.41
CA GLY A 190 -0.95 -16.41 -4.22
C GLY A 190 -0.17 -15.89 -5.41
N SER A 191 1.01 -15.29 -5.17
CA SER A 191 1.99 -14.92 -6.20
C SER A 191 3.42 -15.13 -5.70
N SER A 192 4.31 -15.57 -6.58
CA SER A 192 5.76 -15.63 -6.28
C SER A 192 6.50 -14.32 -6.61
N ASP A 193 5.85 -13.38 -7.30
CA ASP A 193 6.45 -12.09 -7.69
C ASP A 193 6.15 -11.02 -6.62
N ILE A 194 6.85 -11.09 -5.47
CA ILE A 194 6.65 -10.15 -4.38
C ILE A 194 6.92 -8.70 -4.82
N LYS A 195 8.00 -8.45 -5.56
CA LYS A 195 8.38 -7.10 -6.01
C LYS A 195 7.34 -6.52 -6.96
N GLY A 196 6.84 -7.32 -7.90
CA GLY A 196 5.79 -6.89 -8.82
C GLY A 196 4.49 -6.53 -8.12
N ILE A 197 4.07 -7.32 -7.13
CA ILE A 197 2.85 -7.07 -6.37
C ILE A 197 3.00 -5.83 -5.46
N GLU A 198 4.17 -5.59 -4.86
CA GLU A 198 4.45 -4.36 -4.11
C GLU A 198 4.37 -3.13 -5.03
N LEU A 199 5.10 -3.15 -6.17
CA LEU A 199 5.10 -2.03 -7.11
C LEU A 199 3.71 -1.73 -7.68
N ALA A 200 2.91 -2.76 -7.96
CA ALA A 200 1.52 -2.59 -8.40
C ALA A 200 0.70 -1.79 -7.39
N GLY A 201 0.78 -2.16 -6.10
CA GLY A 201 0.10 -1.45 -5.02
C GLY A 201 0.63 -0.03 -4.77
N ILE A 202 1.90 0.23 -5.08
CA ILE A 202 2.54 1.55 -4.92
C ILE A 202 2.15 2.48 -6.06
N PHE A 203 2.31 2.04 -7.32
CA PHE A 203 2.13 2.89 -8.50
C PHE A 203 0.69 3.39 -8.67
N LYS A 204 -0.33 2.59 -8.35
CA LYS A 204 -1.72 3.03 -8.43
C LYS A 204 -2.03 4.32 -7.64
N ASN A 205 -1.23 4.61 -6.61
CA ASN A 205 -1.53 5.69 -5.66
C ASN A 205 -1.48 7.08 -6.31
N TYR A 206 -0.53 7.34 -7.22
CA TYR A 206 -0.48 8.63 -7.93
C TYR A 206 -1.61 8.76 -8.96
N MET A 207 -2.04 7.66 -9.56
CA MET A 207 -3.15 7.66 -10.52
C MET A 207 -4.47 7.99 -9.84
N ALA A 208 -4.66 7.52 -8.60
CA ALA A 208 -5.83 7.85 -7.82
C ALA A 208 -5.93 9.35 -7.49
N ILE A 209 -4.79 10.06 -7.35
CA ILE A 209 -4.78 11.53 -7.21
C ILE A 209 -5.34 12.17 -8.49
N ALA A 210 -4.86 11.76 -9.68
CA ALA A 210 -5.38 12.28 -10.94
C ALA A 210 -6.86 11.99 -11.14
N ALA A 211 -7.31 10.78 -10.79
CA ALA A 211 -8.72 10.40 -10.88
C ALA A 211 -9.61 11.25 -9.95
N GLY A 212 -9.17 11.47 -8.71
CA GLY A 212 -9.89 12.34 -7.77
C GLY A 212 -10.02 13.78 -8.27
N ALA A 213 -8.94 14.33 -8.83
CA ALA A 213 -8.94 15.64 -9.41
C ALA A 213 -9.89 15.75 -10.64
N SER A 214 -9.88 14.75 -11.51
CA SER A 214 -10.75 14.72 -12.68
C SER A 214 -12.24 14.73 -12.31
N VAL A 215 -12.62 13.97 -11.27
CA VAL A 215 -14.00 13.93 -10.79
C VAL A 215 -14.43 15.26 -10.18
N ALA A 216 -13.57 15.90 -9.39
CA ALA A 216 -13.87 17.21 -8.80
C ALA A 216 -14.05 18.32 -9.85
N LEU A 217 -13.37 18.20 -11.01
CA LEU A 217 -13.54 19.10 -12.15
C LEU A 217 -14.77 18.77 -13.03
N GLY A 218 -15.58 17.79 -12.64
CA GLY A 218 -16.78 17.41 -13.37
C GLY A 218 -16.56 16.54 -14.61
N TYR A 219 -15.36 15.97 -14.79
CA TYR A 219 -15.12 15.03 -15.89
C TYR A 219 -15.76 13.67 -15.60
N GLY A 220 -16.30 13.06 -16.65
CA GLY A 220 -17.00 11.79 -16.58
C GLY A 220 -16.09 10.56 -16.71
N GLU A 221 -16.74 9.40 -16.89
CA GLU A 221 -16.11 8.08 -16.91
C GLU A 221 -15.08 7.91 -18.04
N ASN A 222 -15.26 8.61 -19.20
CA ASN A 222 -14.29 8.52 -20.30
C ASN A 222 -12.90 9.02 -19.90
N VAL A 223 -12.82 10.13 -19.16
CA VAL A 223 -11.53 10.67 -18.67
C VAL A 223 -10.93 9.72 -17.62
N LYS A 224 -11.75 9.18 -16.73
CA LYS A 224 -11.30 8.18 -15.76
C LYS A 224 -10.74 6.93 -16.45
N ALA A 225 -11.44 6.39 -17.47
CA ALA A 225 -10.97 5.25 -18.25
C ALA A 225 -9.64 5.55 -18.95
N LEU A 226 -9.50 6.76 -19.54
CA LEU A 226 -8.26 7.21 -20.17
C LEU A 226 -7.10 7.27 -19.15
N LEU A 227 -7.34 7.81 -17.95
CA LEU A 227 -6.33 7.87 -16.88
C LEU A 227 -5.91 6.46 -16.43
N ILE A 228 -6.86 5.53 -16.25
CA ILE A 228 -6.60 4.16 -15.86
C ILE A 228 -5.75 3.46 -16.93
N THR A 229 -6.14 3.56 -18.20
CA THR A 229 -5.40 2.91 -19.32
C THR A 229 -3.98 3.44 -19.45
N LYS A 230 -3.82 4.77 -19.46
CA LYS A 230 -2.48 5.39 -19.48
C LYS A 230 -1.67 5.03 -18.23
N GLY A 231 -2.33 4.97 -17.08
CA GLY A 231 -1.71 4.56 -15.83
C GLY A 231 -1.17 3.13 -15.88
N ILE A 232 -1.94 2.18 -16.39
CA ILE A 232 -1.48 0.78 -16.54
C ILE A 232 -0.27 0.71 -17.48
N SER A 233 -0.31 1.39 -18.62
CA SER A 233 0.83 1.44 -19.56
C SER A 233 2.09 2.00 -18.87
N GLU A 234 1.95 3.05 -18.08
CA GLU A 234 3.05 3.67 -17.35
C GLU A 234 3.58 2.75 -16.22
N MET A 235 2.68 2.04 -15.50
CA MET A 235 3.05 1.02 -14.51
C MET A 235 3.88 -0.10 -15.15
N ILE A 236 3.47 -0.58 -16.31
CA ILE A 236 4.18 -1.63 -17.05
C ILE A 236 5.58 -1.15 -17.45
N THR A 237 5.67 0.05 -18.02
CA THR A 237 6.95 0.64 -18.43
C THR A 237 7.91 0.81 -17.25
N LEU A 238 7.44 1.39 -16.16
CA LEU A 238 8.23 1.57 -14.93
C LEU A 238 8.63 0.23 -14.32
N GLY A 239 7.68 -0.69 -14.15
CA GLY A 239 7.95 -1.99 -13.55
C GLY A 239 8.93 -2.82 -14.35
N THR A 240 8.79 -2.85 -15.67
CA THR A 240 9.74 -3.55 -16.57
C THR A 240 11.15 -2.97 -16.45
N SER A 241 11.28 -1.64 -16.38
CA SER A 241 12.57 -0.97 -16.17
C SER A 241 13.20 -1.28 -14.80
N LEU A 242 12.41 -1.70 -13.83
CA LEU A 242 12.84 -2.17 -12.51
C LEU A 242 13.00 -3.69 -12.44
N GLY A 243 12.92 -4.39 -13.57
CA GLY A 243 13.09 -5.84 -13.67
C GLY A 243 11.90 -6.67 -13.21
N VAL A 244 10.69 -6.10 -13.22
CA VAL A 244 9.45 -6.77 -12.81
C VAL A 244 8.67 -7.27 -14.01
N ASN A 245 8.06 -8.45 -13.89
CA ASN A 245 7.22 -9.00 -14.94
C ASN A 245 5.92 -8.19 -15.11
N PRO A 246 5.59 -7.71 -16.31
CA PRO A 246 4.37 -6.94 -16.59
C PRO A 246 3.08 -7.61 -16.12
N LYS A 247 3.04 -8.94 -16.05
CA LYS A 247 1.86 -9.72 -15.58
C LYS A 247 1.45 -9.35 -14.16
N ALA A 248 2.37 -8.89 -13.32
CA ALA A 248 2.06 -8.45 -11.95
C ALA A 248 1.03 -7.29 -11.94
N PHE A 249 1.03 -6.45 -12.96
CA PHE A 249 0.16 -5.28 -13.07
C PHE A 249 -1.23 -5.60 -13.62
N LEU A 250 -1.42 -6.77 -14.25
CA LEU A 250 -2.67 -7.16 -14.91
C LEU A 250 -3.67 -7.89 -13.99
N GLY A 251 -3.23 -8.24 -12.78
CA GLY A 251 -4.04 -8.98 -11.82
C GLY A 251 -4.78 -8.09 -10.82
N LEU A 252 -5.30 -8.74 -9.75
CA LEU A 252 -6.09 -8.10 -8.70
C LEU A 252 -5.31 -7.00 -7.96
N ALA A 253 -4.01 -7.19 -7.70
CA ALA A 253 -3.16 -6.18 -7.05
C ALA A 253 -2.78 -5.01 -7.97
N GLY A 254 -2.85 -5.18 -9.30
CA GLY A 254 -2.61 -4.15 -10.31
C GLY A 254 -3.92 -3.49 -10.75
N ILE A 255 -4.50 -3.96 -11.87
CA ILE A 255 -5.74 -3.39 -12.44
C ILE A 255 -6.86 -3.36 -11.42
N GLY A 256 -7.08 -4.43 -10.65
CA GLY A 256 -8.18 -4.51 -9.68
C GLY A 256 -8.08 -3.41 -8.61
N ASP A 257 -6.91 -3.26 -7.99
CA ASP A 257 -6.69 -2.25 -6.97
C ASP A 257 -6.64 -0.82 -7.56
N LEU A 258 -6.14 -0.67 -8.78
CA LEU A 258 -6.16 0.61 -9.50
C LEU A 258 -7.59 1.08 -9.75
N VAL A 259 -8.45 0.23 -10.33
CA VAL A 259 -9.86 0.57 -10.62
C VAL A 259 -10.60 0.91 -9.33
N ALA A 260 -10.49 0.08 -8.28
CA ALA A 260 -11.14 0.33 -6.99
C ALA A 260 -10.67 1.65 -6.36
N THR A 261 -9.37 1.95 -6.43
CA THR A 261 -8.78 3.15 -5.81
C THR A 261 -9.12 4.42 -6.60
N CYS A 262 -9.17 4.37 -7.92
CA CYS A 262 -9.52 5.50 -8.80
C CYS A 262 -11.03 5.81 -8.83
N SER A 263 -11.88 4.85 -8.44
CA SER A 263 -13.33 5.00 -8.49
C SER A 263 -13.96 5.28 -7.13
N SER A 264 -13.20 5.22 -6.04
CA SER A 264 -13.77 5.31 -4.69
C SER A 264 -13.34 6.57 -3.94
N PRO A 265 -14.29 7.36 -3.42
CA PRO A 265 -14.00 8.47 -2.51
C PRO A 265 -13.45 8.00 -1.15
N LEU A 266 -13.49 6.70 -0.86
CA LEU A 266 -12.85 6.10 0.32
C LEU A 266 -11.33 6.00 0.16
N SER A 267 -10.80 6.22 -1.05
CA SER A 267 -9.37 6.27 -1.30
C SER A 267 -8.79 7.61 -0.83
N ARG A 268 -7.81 7.55 0.09
CA ARG A 268 -7.09 8.75 0.57
C ARG A 268 -6.41 9.51 -0.56
N ASN A 269 -5.83 8.81 -1.52
CA ASN A 269 -5.17 9.44 -2.67
C ASN A 269 -6.19 10.10 -3.61
N PHE A 270 -7.34 9.48 -3.83
CA PHE A 270 -8.46 10.10 -4.54
C PHE A 270 -8.90 11.40 -3.83
N THR A 271 -9.06 11.35 -2.51
CA THR A 271 -9.43 12.54 -1.70
C THR A 271 -8.40 13.66 -1.83
N VAL A 272 -7.09 13.35 -1.87
CA VAL A 272 -6.04 14.36 -2.12
C VAL A 272 -6.28 15.06 -3.46
N GLY A 273 -6.46 14.31 -4.54
CA GLY A 273 -6.70 14.88 -5.87
C GLY A 273 -7.97 15.72 -5.94
N HIS A 274 -9.05 15.22 -5.34
CA HIS A 274 -10.33 15.93 -5.26
C HIS A 274 -10.19 17.28 -4.54
N ARG A 275 -9.53 17.31 -3.37
CA ARG A 275 -9.33 18.52 -2.56
C ARG A 275 -8.40 19.53 -3.26
N LEU A 276 -7.33 19.05 -3.93
CA LEU A 276 -6.48 19.91 -4.75
C LEU A 276 -7.30 20.60 -5.87
N ALA A 277 -8.22 19.88 -6.50
CA ALA A 277 -9.09 20.43 -7.53
C ALA A 277 -10.11 21.44 -6.99
N MET A 278 -10.48 21.32 -5.73
CA MET A 278 -11.33 22.30 -5.03
C MET A 278 -10.55 23.53 -4.54
N GLY A 279 -9.24 23.64 -4.83
CA GLY A 279 -8.41 24.79 -4.54
C GLY A 279 -7.66 24.75 -3.20
N GLU A 280 -7.69 23.63 -2.47
CA GLU A 280 -6.89 23.49 -1.27
C GLU A 280 -5.41 23.25 -1.62
N THR A 281 -4.49 23.80 -0.83
CA THR A 281 -3.05 23.53 -1.01
C THR A 281 -2.68 22.14 -0.44
N LEU A 282 -1.56 21.61 -0.91
CA LEU A 282 -1.09 20.30 -0.43
C LEU A 282 -0.83 20.30 1.08
N GLU A 283 -0.31 21.41 1.62
CA GLU A 283 -0.06 21.61 3.05
C GLU A 283 -1.36 21.60 3.86
N GLN A 284 -2.40 22.29 3.39
CA GLN A 284 -3.72 22.29 4.03
C GLN A 284 -4.33 20.89 4.05
N ILE A 285 -4.20 20.17 2.94
CA ILE A 285 -4.70 18.79 2.83
C ILE A 285 -3.95 17.89 3.84
N GLN A 286 -2.62 17.94 3.87
CA GLN A 286 -1.83 17.11 4.78
C GLN A 286 -2.09 17.43 6.25
N ALA A 287 -2.27 18.70 6.60
CA ALA A 287 -2.55 19.13 7.98
C ALA A 287 -3.89 18.62 8.52
N THR A 288 -4.86 18.37 7.65
CA THR A 288 -6.24 17.96 8.05
C THR A 288 -6.54 16.48 7.80
N MET A 289 -5.67 15.75 7.10
CA MET A 289 -5.85 14.32 6.90
C MET A 289 -5.54 13.53 8.17
N THR A 290 -6.43 12.62 8.54
CA THR A 290 -6.25 11.73 9.70
C THR A 290 -5.30 10.56 9.44
N GLU A 291 -5.08 10.22 8.19
CA GLU A 291 -4.17 9.15 7.76
C GLU A 291 -3.37 9.60 6.53
N ALA A 292 -2.14 9.11 6.41
CA ALA A 292 -1.25 9.44 5.31
C ALA A 292 -1.79 8.96 3.96
N ALA A 293 -1.66 9.81 2.93
CA ALA A 293 -1.85 9.45 1.53
C ALA A 293 -0.49 9.17 0.90
N GLU A 294 -0.20 7.89 0.69
CA GLU A 294 1.11 7.41 0.18
C GLU A 294 1.43 7.98 -1.21
N GLY A 295 0.42 8.30 -2.01
CA GLY A 295 0.57 8.87 -3.35
C GLY A 295 1.35 10.18 -3.40
N ILE A 296 1.29 10.98 -2.34
CA ILE A 296 2.02 12.26 -2.25
C ILE A 296 3.53 12.03 -2.38
N ASN A 297 4.08 11.11 -1.58
CA ASN A 297 5.48 10.74 -1.67
C ASN A 297 5.80 9.92 -2.93
N THR A 298 4.89 9.03 -3.32
CA THR A 298 5.05 8.18 -4.51
C THR A 298 5.28 9.03 -5.76
N VAL A 299 4.54 10.12 -5.97
CA VAL A 299 4.75 11.05 -7.10
C VAL A 299 6.18 11.57 -7.13
N LYS A 300 6.72 12.04 -6.00
CA LYS A 300 8.10 12.55 -5.91
C LYS A 300 9.13 11.48 -6.27
N VAL A 301 8.99 10.29 -5.66
CA VAL A 301 9.94 9.19 -5.85
C VAL A 301 9.94 8.72 -7.30
N ILE A 302 8.77 8.48 -7.89
CA ILE A 302 8.66 7.98 -9.27
C ILE A 302 9.14 9.02 -10.28
N LYS A 303 8.79 10.30 -10.08
CA LYS A 303 9.28 11.39 -10.94
C LYS A 303 10.81 11.39 -11.00
N ASN A 304 11.47 11.35 -9.84
CA ASN A 304 12.94 11.33 -9.77
C ASN A 304 13.55 10.07 -10.35
N LEU A 305 12.96 8.91 -10.05
CA LEU A 305 13.38 7.63 -10.60
C LEU A 305 13.30 7.62 -12.13
N SER A 306 12.20 8.15 -12.68
CA SER A 306 11.98 8.24 -14.12
C SER A 306 13.01 9.13 -14.80
N ASP A 307 13.32 10.29 -14.20
CA ASP A 307 14.34 11.20 -14.73
C ASP A 307 15.74 10.56 -14.69
N THR A 308 16.08 9.91 -13.59
CA THR A 308 17.37 9.21 -13.41
C THR A 308 17.55 8.07 -14.41
N LEU A 309 16.49 7.28 -14.61
CA LEU A 309 16.50 6.14 -15.55
C LEU A 309 16.18 6.53 -16.99
N LYS A 310 15.86 7.81 -17.24
CA LYS A 310 15.42 8.35 -18.55
C LYS A 310 14.21 7.60 -19.11
N ILE A 311 13.25 7.28 -18.23
CA ILE A 311 12.00 6.61 -18.57
C ILE A 311 10.93 7.66 -18.83
N THR A 312 10.17 7.48 -19.90
CA THR A 312 9.03 8.36 -20.20
C THR A 312 7.82 8.00 -19.34
N THR A 313 7.47 8.88 -18.41
CA THR A 313 6.32 8.73 -17.48
C THR A 313 5.45 9.98 -17.51
N PRO A 314 4.70 10.20 -18.61
CA PRO A 314 4.00 11.45 -18.81
C PRO A 314 2.93 11.74 -17.76
N LEU A 315 2.24 10.73 -17.26
CA LEU A 315 1.18 10.92 -16.27
C LEU A 315 1.75 11.39 -14.92
N VAL A 316 2.79 10.72 -14.40
CA VAL A 316 3.42 11.16 -13.15
C VAL A 316 4.07 12.54 -13.30
N GLN A 317 4.66 12.86 -14.47
CA GLN A 317 5.23 14.18 -14.75
C GLN A 317 4.17 15.29 -14.69
N ILE A 318 3.00 15.05 -15.27
CA ILE A 318 1.88 16.01 -15.23
C ILE A 318 1.38 16.18 -13.79
N ILE A 319 1.19 15.09 -13.07
CA ILE A 319 0.75 15.13 -11.67
C ILE A 319 1.76 15.89 -10.80
N TYR A 320 3.05 15.64 -11.02
CA TYR A 320 4.12 16.34 -10.29
C TYR A 320 4.09 17.85 -10.55
N LYS A 321 3.93 18.28 -11.81
CA LYS A 321 3.82 19.69 -12.17
C LYS A 321 2.64 20.39 -11.47
N VAL A 322 1.49 19.71 -11.43
CA VAL A 322 0.32 20.24 -10.72
C VAL A 322 0.56 20.32 -9.21
N MET A 323 1.15 19.28 -8.60
CA MET A 323 1.29 19.22 -7.16
C MET A 323 2.42 20.09 -6.61
N TYR A 324 3.50 20.30 -7.39
CA TYR A 324 4.75 20.89 -6.88
C TYR A 324 5.32 22.04 -7.69
N GLU A 325 4.90 22.24 -8.95
CA GLU A 325 5.43 23.29 -9.84
C GLU A 325 4.40 24.38 -10.15
N GLY A 326 3.26 24.38 -9.47
CA GLY A 326 2.24 25.43 -9.59
C GLY A 326 1.43 25.40 -10.88
N TYR A 327 1.46 24.32 -11.65
CA TYR A 327 0.58 24.18 -12.82
C TYR A 327 -0.87 24.04 -12.37
N SER A 328 -1.78 24.74 -13.08
CA SER A 328 -3.20 24.51 -12.85
C SER A 328 -3.64 23.13 -13.35
N LEU A 329 -4.71 22.61 -12.76
CA LEU A 329 -5.30 21.34 -13.23
C LEU A 329 -5.75 21.40 -14.69
N ASP A 330 -6.25 22.53 -15.15
CA ASP A 330 -6.61 22.74 -16.57
C ASP A 330 -5.37 22.62 -17.48
N GLN A 331 -4.23 23.18 -17.07
CA GLN A 331 -2.96 22.97 -17.77
C GLN A 331 -2.55 21.51 -17.77
N GLY A 332 -2.72 20.80 -16.65
CA GLY A 332 -2.43 19.36 -16.53
C GLY A 332 -3.26 18.53 -17.52
N ILE A 333 -4.56 18.79 -17.60
CA ILE A 333 -5.46 18.10 -18.54
C ILE A 333 -5.09 18.41 -20.00
N LYS A 334 -4.82 19.69 -20.32
CA LYS A 334 -4.35 20.05 -21.67
C LYS A 334 -3.06 19.32 -22.05
N LEU A 335 -2.14 19.16 -21.10
CA LEU A 335 -0.93 18.36 -21.33
C LEU A 335 -1.27 16.89 -21.55
N LEU A 336 -2.15 16.30 -20.73
CA LEU A 336 -2.60 14.92 -20.87
C LEU A 336 -3.20 14.64 -22.27
N MET A 337 -4.05 15.55 -22.76
CA MET A 337 -4.70 15.42 -24.08
C MET A 337 -3.74 15.64 -25.25
N ARG A 338 -2.63 16.33 -25.04
CA ARG A 338 -1.59 16.57 -26.06
C ARG A 338 -0.49 15.50 -26.08
N LEU A 339 -0.53 14.56 -25.12
CA LEU A 339 0.41 13.44 -25.15
C LEU A 339 0.29 12.73 -26.50
N ASN A 340 1.42 12.58 -27.18
CA ASN A 340 1.46 11.88 -28.46
C ASN A 340 1.04 10.42 -28.19
N VAL A 341 -0.19 10.11 -28.59
CA VAL A 341 -0.76 8.77 -28.40
C VAL A 341 -0.41 8.02 -29.69
N GLY A 342 0.67 7.26 -29.66
CA GLY A 342 0.99 6.34 -30.72
C GLY A 342 -0.01 5.20 -30.81
N LYS A 343 0.45 3.98 -30.74
CA LYS A 343 -0.41 2.80 -30.67
C LYS A 343 -0.98 2.62 -29.26
N ASP A 344 -2.12 1.93 -29.14
CA ASP A 344 -2.63 1.43 -27.89
C ASP A 344 -1.67 0.41 -27.27
N VAL A 345 -1.93 -0.09 -26.07
CA VAL A 345 -1.01 -1.02 -25.37
C VAL A 345 -0.70 -2.22 -26.28
N GLU A 346 0.53 -2.32 -26.71
CA GLU A 346 1.03 -3.52 -27.40
C GLU A 346 1.59 -4.48 -26.33
N PHE A 347 0.93 -5.61 -26.16
CA PHE A 347 1.44 -6.72 -25.36
C PHE A 347 2.43 -7.49 -26.22
N TYR A 348 3.71 -7.46 -25.86
CA TYR A 348 4.76 -8.28 -26.47
C TYR A 348 4.89 -9.63 -25.76
#